data_de3a3ce535380c4df35f923fd9624ec5
#
_entry.id   de3a3ce535380c4df35f923fd9624ec5
#
_cell.length_a   1.000
_cell.length_b   1.000
_cell.length_c   1.000
_cell.angle_alpha   90.00
_cell.angle_beta   90.00
_cell.angle_gamma   90.00
#
_symmetry.space_group_name_H-M   'P 1'
#
loop_
_entity.id
_entity.type
_entity.pdbx_description
1 polymer ?
#
loop_
_entity_poly.entity_id
_entity_poly.type
_entity_poly.pdbx_seq_one_letter_code
_entity_poly.pdbx_strand_id
1 'polypeptide(L)'
;MVQNEFVFPSADGKTGIHAVDWVPETAPRGVLLVSHGVSEHILRYGPLASYLTERGFAVAGHDHLGHGTSVAAGAPRLYFGPKGSWSWVVQDLYARRELAGRRYPGLPVFLLGHSMGSFLARTYLIRYPGTVAGAILMGTGQMPPAVVAAARALAAKEARKVGDARPSPLVNRLAFEAYNRKFAPNRTAYDWLSVRTENVDAYLADPLCGGDPTIGLFREMLGGIADIEKQENLKRMNRNTPVLFLSGQDDPVGDMGKGVRRAHRSFRRAGVRDVEMKLYPGARHEILNEACGETVCADVYRWLETHLPKG
;
A
#
# COMPACT_ATOMS: atom_id res chain seq x y z
N MET A 1 12.75 17.20 12.22
CA MET A 1 12.38 15.78 12.08
C MET A 1 13.60 14.89 12.33
N VAL A 2 13.47 13.85 13.16
CA VAL A 2 14.50 12.81 13.38
C VAL A 2 14.05 11.53 12.69
N GLN A 3 14.94 10.91 11.89
CA GLN A 3 14.72 9.61 11.26
C GLN A 3 15.47 8.54 12.06
N ASN A 4 14.78 7.49 12.49
CA ASN A 4 15.35 6.35 13.18
C ASN A 4 15.04 5.07 12.39
N GLU A 5 16.07 4.32 12.07
CA GLU A 5 15.95 3.05 11.38
C GLU A 5 16.28 1.89 12.32
N PHE A 6 15.58 0.78 12.18
CA PHE A 6 15.77 -0.42 12.98
C PHE A 6 15.24 -1.64 12.24
N VAL A 7 15.48 -2.82 12.80
CA VAL A 7 15.02 -4.09 12.23
C VAL A 7 14.17 -4.82 13.28
N PHE A 8 13.07 -5.45 12.83
CA PHE A 8 12.27 -6.36 13.64
C PHE A 8 12.06 -7.70 12.90
N PRO A 9 11.82 -8.81 13.63
CA PRO A 9 11.65 -10.11 12.99
C PRO A 9 10.34 -10.20 12.19
N SER A 10 10.41 -10.75 10.99
CA SER A 10 9.24 -11.07 10.16
C SER A 10 8.49 -12.29 10.69
N ALA A 11 7.20 -12.36 10.38
CA ALA A 11 6.35 -13.54 10.61
C ALA A 11 6.77 -14.77 9.77
N ASP A 12 7.68 -14.62 8.81
CA ASP A 12 8.29 -15.74 8.08
C ASP A 12 9.31 -16.53 8.94
N GLY A 13 9.67 -16.00 10.11
CA GLY A 13 10.56 -16.61 11.11
C GLY A 13 12.06 -16.53 10.80
N LYS A 14 12.48 -15.80 9.73
CA LYS A 14 13.89 -15.76 9.30
C LYS A 14 14.34 -14.43 8.70
N THR A 15 13.45 -13.57 8.23
CA THR A 15 13.80 -12.28 7.63
C THR A 15 13.76 -11.17 8.69
N GLY A 16 14.78 -10.33 8.70
CA GLY A 16 14.73 -9.04 9.40
C GLY A 16 13.97 -8.03 8.55
N ILE A 17 12.95 -7.42 9.11
CA ILE A 17 12.16 -6.38 8.45
C ILE A 17 12.75 -5.01 8.81
N HIS A 18 13.27 -4.32 7.81
CA HIS A 18 13.72 -2.93 7.93
C HIS A 18 12.55 -2.00 8.20
N ALA A 19 12.68 -1.16 9.20
CA ALA A 19 11.65 -0.23 9.63
C ALA A 19 12.23 1.16 9.86
N VAL A 20 11.41 2.16 9.68
CA VAL A 20 11.77 3.55 9.90
C VAL A 20 10.67 4.27 10.68
N ASP A 21 11.11 5.12 11.61
CA ASP A 21 10.27 6.12 12.30
C ASP A 21 10.79 7.51 11.97
N TRP A 22 9.91 8.38 11.51
CA TRP A 22 10.13 9.81 11.43
C TRP A 22 9.40 10.49 12.58
N VAL A 23 10.18 11.14 13.44
CA VAL A 23 9.70 11.67 14.71
C VAL A 23 9.72 13.20 14.66
N PRO A 24 8.62 13.88 15.02
CA PRO A 24 8.62 15.32 15.15
C PRO A 24 9.52 15.77 16.31
N GLU A 25 9.95 17.03 16.31
CA GLU A 25 10.75 17.62 17.40
C GLU A 25 9.93 17.84 18.68
N THR A 26 8.63 17.98 18.53
CA THR A 26 7.68 18.10 19.64
C THR A 26 7.01 16.75 19.93
N ALA A 27 6.34 16.60 21.08
CA ALA A 27 5.55 15.42 21.39
C ALA A 27 4.47 15.19 20.30
N PRO A 28 4.41 14.00 19.69
CA PRO A 28 3.43 13.72 18.64
C PRO A 28 2.01 13.66 19.19
N ARG A 29 1.03 14.01 18.35
CA ARG A 29 -0.42 13.94 18.64
C ARG A 29 -1.06 12.68 18.10
N GLY A 30 -0.39 11.98 17.20
CA GLY A 30 -0.84 10.75 16.57
C GLY A 30 0.27 10.17 15.71
N VAL A 31 0.04 8.95 15.23
CA VAL A 31 1.00 8.21 14.40
C VAL A 31 0.34 7.82 13.09
N LEU A 32 1.00 8.07 11.95
CA LEU A 32 0.64 7.50 10.67
C LEU A 32 1.56 6.31 10.35
N LEU A 33 0.99 5.11 10.31
CA LEU A 33 1.68 3.92 9.83
C LEU A 33 1.51 3.80 8.31
N VAL A 34 2.62 3.66 7.57
CA VAL A 34 2.64 3.58 6.11
C VAL A 34 2.94 2.16 5.65
N SER A 35 2.13 1.65 4.72
CA SER A 35 2.27 0.40 3.98
C SER A 35 2.46 0.73 2.50
N HIS A 36 3.68 0.56 1.98
CA HIS A 36 4.07 0.96 0.63
C HIS A 36 3.58 0.00 -0.46
N GLY A 37 3.74 0.37 -1.73
CA GLY A 37 3.33 -0.40 -2.90
C GLY A 37 4.29 -1.52 -3.29
N VAL A 38 3.96 -2.22 -4.37
CA VAL A 38 4.86 -3.23 -4.96
C VAL A 38 6.03 -2.56 -5.66
N SER A 39 7.20 -3.20 -5.62
CA SER A 39 8.41 -2.75 -6.32
C SER A 39 8.88 -1.34 -5.93
N GLU A 40 8.62 -0.97 -4.69
CA GLU A 40 9.12 0.25 -4.05
C GLU A 40 9.53 -0.03 -2.60
N HIS A 41 9.89 0.98 -1.82
CA HIS A 41 10.33 0.86 -0.44
C HIS A 41 9.87 2.04 0.42
N ILE A 42 9.98 1.87 1.74
CA ILE A 42 9.40 2.82 2.72
C ILE A 42 10.04 4.21 2.70
N LEU A 43 11.32 4.35 2.39
CA LEU A 43 12.00 5.65 2.42
C LEU A 43 11.47 6.65 1.37
N ARG A 44 10.75 6.18 0.34
CA ARG A 44 10.07 7.06 -0.64
C ARG A 44 8.97 7.93 -0.02
N TYR A 45 8.53 7.59 1.19
CA TYR A 45 7.52 8.36 1.94
C TYR A 45 8.13 9.47 2.82
N GLY A 46 9.44 9.71 2.74
CA GLY A 46 10.15 10.79 3.43
C GLY A 46 9.52 12.16 3.26
N PRO A 47 9.16 12.61 2.05
CA PRO A 47 8.48 13.90 1.84
C PRO A 47 7.14 14.02 2.58
N LEU A 48 6.28 13.00 2.56
CA LEU A 48 5.06 12.96 3.35
C LEU A 48 5.36 12.97 4.84
N ALA A 49 6.38 12.23 5.26
CA ALA A 49 6.79 12.18 6.67
C ALA A 49 7.30 13.55 7.15
N SER A 50 8.09 14.26 6.35
CA SER A 50 8.51 15.64 6.67
C SER A 50 7.30 16.56 6.85
N TYR A 51 6.38 16.55 5.89
CA TYR A 51 5.18 17.37 5.93
C TYR A 51 4.34 17.13 7.20
N LEU A 52 4.19 15.87 7.62
CA LEU A 52 3.36 15.48 8.77
C LEU A 52 4.08 15.71 10.11
N THR A 53 5.39 15.48 10.16
CA THR A 53 6.17 15.71 11.40
C THR A 53 6.26 17.18 11.76
N GLU A 54 6.37 18.08 10.79
CA GLU A 54 6.25 19.53 11.00
C GLU A 54 4.91 19.94 11.62
N ARG A 55 3.88 19.09 11.48
CA ARG A 55 2.52 19.30 11.97
C ARG A 55 2.17 18.42 13.18
N GLY A 56 3.17 17.85 13.84
CA GLY A 56 3.03 17.12 15.09
C GLY A 56 2.51 15.69 14.96
N PHE A 57 2.65 15.03 13.79
CA PHE A 57 2.41 13.59 13.65
C PHE A 57 3.73 12.85 13.54
N ALA A 58 3.87 11.74 14.27
CA ALA A 58 4.91 10.78 13.96
C ALA A 58 4.50 9.96 12.73
N VAL A 59 5.47 9.60 11.89
CA VAL A 59 5.25 8.70 10.75
C VAL A 59 6.10 7.46 10.95
N ALA A 60 5.53 6.30 10.72
CA ALA A 60 6.14 5.00 10.94
C ALA A 60 5.93 4.12 9.71
N GLY A 61 6.89 3.27 9.38
CA GLY A 61 6.72 2.35 8.27
C GLY A 61 7.78 1.27 8.27
N HIS A 62 7.71 0.38 7.28
CA HIS A 62 8.70 -0.67 7.09
C HIS A 62 8.72 -1.10 5.62
N ASP A 63 9.83 -1.67 5.19
CA ASP A 63 9.90 -2.38 3.91
C ASP A 63 9.17 -3.72 4.04
N HIS A 64 8.18 -3.97 3.17
CA HIS A 64 7.48 -5.25 3.17
C HIS A 64 8.45 -6.40 2.87
N LEU A 65 8.17 -7.58 3.40
CA LEU A 65 8.92 -8.80 3.09
C LEU A 65 9.19 -8.93 1.59
N GLY A 66 10.43 -9.15 1.21
CA GLY A 66 10.89 -9.21 -0.18
C GLY A 66 11.09 -7.87 -0.88
N HIS A 67 10.89 -6.74 -0.19
CA HIS A 67 11.04 -5.37 -0.73
C HIS A 67 12.13 -4.58 0.00
N GLY A 68 12.60 -3.51 -0.63
CA GLY A 68 13.63 -2.65 -0.06
C GLY A 68 14.83 -3.46 0.43
N THR A 69 15.15 -3.31 1.71
CA THR A 69 16.21 -4.08 2.39
C THR A 69 15.65 -5.27 3.21
N SER A 70 14.34 -5.50 3.23
CA SER A 70 13.68 -6.64 3.91
C SER A 70 13.68 -7.91 3.04
N VAL A 71 14.87 -8.35 2.62
CA VAL A 71 15.07 -9.53 1.77
C VAL A 71 15.93 -10.53 2.52
N ALA A 72 15.44 -11.76 2.71
CA ALA A 72 16.21 -12.82 3.34
C ALA A 72 17.44 -13.17 2.50
N ALA A 73 18.53 -13.55 3.16
CA ALA A 73 19.76 -13.98 2.48
C ALA A 73 19.48 -15.12 1.47
N GLY A 74 19.88 -14.92 0.22
CA GLY A 74 19.67 -15.89 -0.86
C GLY A 74 18.25 -15.96 -1.43
N ALA A 75 17.30 -15.20 -0.88
CA ALA A 75 15.96 -15.10 -1.45
C ALA A 75 15.91 -14.08 -2.60
N PRO A 76 15.06 -14.28 -3.62
CA PRO A 76 14.86 -13.27 -4.64
C PRO A 76 14.11 -12.07 -4.07
N ARG A 77 14.38 -10.88 -4.60
CA ARG A 77 13.56 -9.70 -4.37
C ARG A 77 12.15 -9.90 -4.94
N LEU A 78 11.19 -9.14 -4.43
CA LEU A 78 9.79 -9.17 -4.85
C LEU A 78 9.16 -10.58 -4.75
N TYR A 79 9.53 -11.27 -3.67
CA TYR A 79 9.00 -12.57 -3.30
C TYR A 79 8.65 -12.61 -1.81
N PHE A 80 7.40 -12.87 -1.48
CA PHE A 80 6.97 -12.97 -0.08
C PHE A 80 7.30 -14.31 0.56
N GLY A 81 7.41 -15.37 -0.25
CA GLY A 81 7.55 -16.75 0.24
C GLY A 81 6.58 -17.71 -0.46
N PRO A 82 6.45 -18.93 0.07
CA PRO A 82 5.55 -19.94 -0.47
C PRO A 82 4.06 -19.51 -0.32
N LYS A 83 3.17 -20.38 -0.78
CA LYS A 83 1.72 -20.17 -0.69
C LYS A 83 1.29 -19.89 0.77
N GLY A 84 0.51 -18.82 0.96
CA GLY A 84 0.04 -18.33 2.26
C GLY A 84 0.88 -17.19 2.84
N SER A 85 1.96 -16.80 2.18
CA SER A 85 2.87 -15.74 2.64
C SER A 85 2.24 -14.33 2.65
N TRP A 86 1.14 -14.08 1.94
CA TRP A 86 0.35 -12.87 2.14
C TRP A 86 -0.02 -12.63 3.60
N SER A 87 -0.26 -13.74 4.33
CA SER A 87 -0.55 -13.68 5.76
C SER A 87 0.64 -13.16 6.58
N TRP A 88 1.87 -13.50 6.21
CA TRP A 88 3.07 -13.03 6.89
C TRP A 88 3.24 -11.51 6.73
N VAL A 89 3.08 -11.01 5.50
CA VAL A 89 3.19 -9.57 5.24
C VAL A 89 2.14 -8.76 6.02
N VAL A 90 0.92 -9.29 6.16
CA VAL A 90 -0.13 -8.65 6.98
C VAL A 90 0.18 -8.76 8.48
N GLN A 91 0.79 -9.85 8.95
CA GLN A 91 1.25 -10.00 10.33
C GLN A 91 2.42 -9.06 10.64
N ASP A 92 3.35 -8.87 9.71
CA ASP A 92 4.44 -7.89 9.83
C ASP A 92 3.89 -6.47 9.98
N LEU A 93 2.87 -6.12 9.18
CA LEU A 93 2.18 -4.83 9.31
C LEU A 93 1.49 -4.68 10.68
N TYR A 94 0.89 -5.76 11.21
CA TYR A 94 0.32 -5.77 12.56
C TYR A 94 1.41 -5.63 13.63
N ALA A 95 2.52 -6.38 13.52
CA ALA A 95 3.66 -6.27 14.43
C ALA A 95 4.23 -4.84 14.43
N ARG A 96 4.31 -4.21 13.25
CA ARG A 96 4.77 -2.83 13.12
C ARG A 96 3.83 -1.83 13.80
N ARG A 97 2.50 -2.05 13.70
CA ARG A 97 1.50 -1.26 14.44
C ARG A 97 1.67 -1.41 15.95
N GLU A 98 1.90 -2.65 16.43
CA GLU A 98 2.14 -2.89 17.85
C GLU A 98 3.42 -2.19 18.37
N LEU A 99 4.49 -2.20 17.58
CA LEU A 99 5.72 -1.46 17.88
C LEU A 99 5.44 0.05 17.99
N ALA A 100 4.69 0.62 17.06
CA ALA A 100 4.29 2.02 17.11
C ALA A 100 3.44 2.33 18.34
N GLY A 101 2.48 1.46 18.69
CA GLY A 101 1.64 1.63 19.87
C GLY A 101 2.41 1.55 21.21
N ARG A 102 3.46 0.71 21.25
CA ARG A 102 4.35 0.65 22.42
C ARG A 102 5.25 1.89 22.54
N ARG A 103 5.71 2.40 21.42
CA ARG A 103 6.56 3.63 21.38
C ARG A 103 5.77 4.88 21.74
N TYR A 104 4.50 4.94 21.37
CA TYR A 104 3.60 6.07 21.56
C TYR A 104 2.31 5.64 22.29
N PRO A 105 2.41 5.28 23.58
CA PRO A 105 1.27 4.75 24.33
C PRO A 105 0.15 5.81 24.41
N GLY A 106 -1.09 5.36 24.18
CA GLY A 106 -2.28 6.21 24.23
C GLY A 106 -2.52 7.06 22.98
N LEU A 107 -1.56 7.19 22.06
CA LEU A 107 -1.78 7.96 20.84
C LEU A 107 -2.56 7.15 19.78
N PRO A 108 -3.44 7.80 19.00
CA PRO A 108 -4.12 7.17 17.88
C PRO A 108 -3.12 6.80 16.79
N VAL A 109 -3.22 5.57 16.31
CA VAL A 109 -2.45 5.07 15.17
C VAL A 109 -3.38 4.99 13.97
N PHE A 110 -3.07 5.69 12.91
CA PHE A 110 -3.73 5.63 11.60
C PHE A 110 -2.91 4.76 10.65
N LEU A 111 -3.56 4.18 9.64
CA LEU A 111 -2.91 3.34 8.63
C LEU A 111 -3.09 3.93 7.24
N LEU A 112 -1.99 4.21 6.52
CA LEU A 112 -2.01 4.54 5.11
C LEU A 112 -1.45 3.37 4.32
N GLY A 113 -2.21 2.87 3.35
CA GLY A 113 -1.74 1.89 2.37
C GLY A 113 -1.78 2.45 0.96
N HIS A 114 -0.67 2.34 0.23
CA HIS A 114 -0.57 2.74 -1.18
C HIS A 114 -0.47 1.52 -2.09
N SER A 115 -1.23 1.50 -3.19
CA SER A 115 -1.17 0.43 -4.20
C SER A 115 -1.35 -0.96 -3.58
N MET A 116 -0.38 -1.87 -3.74
CA MET A 116 -0.35 -3.17 -3.03
C MET A 116 -0.53 -2.98 -1.51
N GLY A 117 0.10 -1.97 -0.92
CA GLY A 117 -0.07 -1.62 0.48
C GLY A 117 -1.51 -1.28 0.85
N SER A 118 -2.31 -0.77 -0.09
CA SER A 118 -3.74 -0.56 0.13
C SER A 118 -4.54 -1.86 0.21
N PHE A 119 -4.13 -2.89 -0.53
CA PHE A 119 -4.72 -4.23 -0.43
C PHE A 119 -4.31 -4.93 0.88
N LEU A 120 -3.06 -4.72 1.32
CA LEU A 120 -2.59 -5.17 2.64
C LEU A 120 -3.36 -4.45 3.76
N ALA A 121 -3.54 -3.14 3.68
CA ALA A 121 -4.32 -2.36 4.63
C ALA A 121 -5.79 -2.82 4.70
N ARG A 122 -6.43 -3.12 3.58
CA ARG A 122 -7.79 -3.68 3.55
C ARG A 122 -7.83 -5.07 4.19
N THR A 123 -6.84 -5.93 3.94
CA THR A 123 -6.71 -7.23 4.61
C THR A 123 -6.51 -7.04 6.11
N TYR A 124 -5.67 -6.07 6.50
CA TYR A 124 -5.42 -5.71 7.89
C TYR A 124 -6.71 -5.30 8.62
N LEU A 125 -7.49 -4.37 8.05
CA LEU A 125 -8.76 -3.91 8.63
C LEU A 125 -9.77 -5.04 8.86
N ILE A 126 -9.74 -6.07 8.02
CA ILE A 126 -10.60 -7.27 8.14
C ILE A 126 -10.09 -8.20 9.24
N ARG A 127 -8.76 -8.37 9.37
CA ARG A 127 -8.16 -9.34 10.31
C ARG A 127 -7.97 -8.78 11.71
N TYR A 128 -7.71 -7.48 11.82
CA TYR A 128 -7.42 -6.78 13.07
C TYR A 128 -8.37 -5.58 13.27
N PRO A 129 -9.69 -5.83 13.35
CA PRO A 129 -10.67 -4.76 13.43
C PRO A 129 -10.51 -3.92 14.71
N GLY A 130 -10.56 -2.59 14.58
CA GLY A 130 -10.51 -1.66 15.70
C GLY A 130 -9.12 -1.39 16.28
N THR A 131 -8.04 -1.89 15.65
CA THR A 131 -6.67 -1.66 16.13
C THR A 131 -6.04 -0.38 15.59
N VAL A 132 -6.68 0.30 14.63
CA VAL A 132 -6.29 1.61 14.11
C VAL A 132 -7.43 2.61 14.24
N ALA A 133 -7.08 3.87 14.46
CA ALA A 133 -8.02 4.98 14.62
C ALA A 133 -8.71 5.35 13.30
N GLY A 134 -8.08 5.08 12.17
CA GLY A 134 -8.62 5.29 10.83
C GLY A 134 -7.67 4.75 9.76
N ALA A 135 -8.14 4.66 8.51
CA ALA A 135 -7.33 4.17 7.40
C ALA A 135 -7.45 5.03 6.14
N ILE A 136 -6.33 5.22 5.45
CA ILE A 136 -6.23 5.91 4.16
C ILE A 136 -5.82 4.87 3.11
N LEU A 137 -6.65 4.68 2.10
CA LEU A 137 -6.45 3.72 1.01
C LEU A 137 -6.13 4.51 -0.27
N MET A 138 -4.84 4.60 -0.58
CA MET A 138 -4.31 5.40 -1.68
C MET A 138 -3.97 4.52 -2.88
N GLY A 139 -4.33 4.94 -4.10
CA GLY A 139 -4.03 4.20 -5.32
C GLY A 139 -4.61 2.79 -5.33
N THR A 140 -5.74 2.59 -4.67
CA THR A 140 -6.44 1.30 -4.57
C THR A 140 -7.40 1.07 -5.73
N GLY A 141 -7.86 -0.17 -5.87
CA GLY A 141 -8.90 -0.52 -6.86
C GLY A 141 -9.75 -1.71 -6.42
N GLN A 142 -10.77 -1.98 -7.19
CA GLN A 142 -11.57 -3.20 -7.11
C GLN A 142 -11.95 -3.65 -8.51
N MET A 143 -11.59 -4.87 -8.85
CA MET A 143 -11.85 -5.47 -10.15
C MET A 143 -13.17 -6.26 -10.14
N PRO A 144 -13.78 -6.51 -11.33
CA PRO A 144 -14.86 -7.47 -11.42
C PRO A 144 -14.42 -8.88 -10.97
N PRO A 145 -15.24 -9.65 -10.22
CA PRO A 145 -14.83 -10.96 -9.69
C PRO A 145 -14.35 -11.95 -10.75
N ALA A 146 -14.96 -11.92 -11.95
CA ALA A 146 -14.54 -12.78 -13.06
C ALA A 146 -13.11 -12.46 -13.54
N VAL A 147 -12.72 -11.19 -13.53
CA VAL A 147 -11.35 -10.75 -13.89
C VAL A 147 -10.35 -11.24 -12.85
N VAL A 148 -10.67 -11.09 -11.56
CA VAL A 148 -9.83 -11.60 -10.47
C VAL A 148 -9.69 -13.13 -10.56
N ALA A 149 -10.77 -13.86 -10.82
CA ALA A 149 -10.76 -15.31 -10.97
C ALA A 149 -9.87 -15.76 -12.14
N ALA A 150 -9.99 -15.11 -13.31
CA ALA A 150 -9.17 -15.39 -14.47
C ALA A 150 -7.67 -15.08 -14.22
N ALA A 151 -7.37 -13.93 -13.59
CA ALA A 151 -6.00 -13.56 -13.23
C ALA A 151 -5.37 -14.55 -12.24
N ARG A 152 -6.12 -15.01 -11.24
CA ARG A 152 -5.69 -16.05 -10.28
C ARG A 152 -5.40 -17.39 -10.97
N ALA A 153 -6.29 -17.82 -11.88
CA ALA A 153 -6.09 -19.05 -12.63
C ALA A 153 -4.84 -19.00 -13.51
N LEU A 154 -4.61 -17.87 -14.20
CA LEU A 154 -3.41 -17.62 -14.98
C LEU A 154 -2.15 -17.64 -14.10
N ALA A 155 -2.14 -16.90 -12.98
CA ALA A 155 -1.01 -16.86 -12.06
C ALA A 155 -0.71 -18.26 -11.49
N ALA A 156 -1.72 -19.04 -11.13
CA ALA A 156 -1.55 -20.40 -10.65
C ALA A 156 -0.98 -21.34 -11.74
N LYS A 157 -1.37 -21.17 -13.01
CA LYS A 157 -0.82 -21.93 -14.16
C LYS A 157 0.65 -21.57 -14.38
N GLU A 158 0.98 -20.28 -14.42
CA GLU A 158 2.35 -19.81 -14.63
C GLU A 158 3.27 -20.19 -13.46
N ALA A 159 2.79 -20.13 -12.21
CA ALA A 159 3.56 -20.57 -11.05
C ALA A 159 3.99 -22.06 -11.13
N ARG A 160 3.14 -22.94 -11.66
CA ARG A 160 3.51 -24.33 -11.90
C ARG A 160 4.56 -24.50 -13.01
N LYS A 161 4.56 -23.57 -13.97
CA LYS A 161 5.48 -23.63 -15.13
C LYS A 161 6.86 -23.08 -14.81
N VAL A 162 6.93 -21.92 -14.13
CA VAL A 162 8.22 -21.22 -13.91
C VAL A 162 8.76 -21.33 -12.48
N GLY A 163 7.91 -21.77 -11.54
CA GLY A 163 8.24 -21.80 -10.09
C GLY A 163 7.94 -20.46 -9.41
N ASP A 164 7.43 -20.52 -8.17
CA ASP A 164 6.95 -19.36 -7.42
C ASP A 164 7.97 -18.24 -7.24
N ALA A 165 9.24 -18.58 -7.08
CA ALA A 165 10.34 -17.65 -6.80
C ALA A 165 10.90 -16.96 -8.07
N ARG A 166 10.27 -17.14 -9.22
CA ARG A 166 10.71 -16.54 -10.50
C ARG A 166 9.63 -15.62 -11.05
N PRO A 167 10.01 -14.54 -11.77
CA PRO A 167 9.05 -13.73 -12.51
C PRO A 167 8.43 -14.51 -13.67
N SER A 168 7.19 -14.22 -14.00
CA SER A 168 6.58 -14.66 -15.26
C SER A 168 6.51 -13.48 -16.23
N PRO A 169 7.26 -13.50 -17.34
CA PRO A 169 7.21 -12.43 -18.34
C PRO A 169 5.79 -12.19 -18.88
N LEU A 170 4.99 -13.24 -19.00
CA LEU A 170 3.61 -13.13 -19.44
C LEU A 170 2.75 -12.35 -18.43
N VAL A 171 2.86 -12.67 -17.14
CA VAL A 171 2.04 -12.02 -16.11
C VAL A 171 2.50 -10.58 -15.88
N ASN A 172 3.83 -10.32 -15.83
CA ASN A 172 4.38 -8.97 -15.73
C ASN A 172 3.91 -8.09 -16.89
N ARG A 173 3.98 -8.59 -18.12
CA ARG A 173 3.48 -7.89 -19.31
C ARG A 173 1.98 -7.57 -19.21
N LEU A 174 1.16 -8.54 -18.85
CA LEU A 174 -0.30 -8.34 -18.73
C LEU A 174 -0.66 -7.37 -17.60
N ALA A 175 0.10 -7.35 -16.50
CA ALA A 175 -0.15 -6.46 -15.39
C ALA A 175 0.30 -5.02 -15.71
N PHE A 176 1.58 -4.82 -16.03
CA PHE A 176 2.18 -3.48 -16.08
C PHE A 176 2.08 -2.83 -17.47
N GLU A 177 2.28 -3.58 -18.57
CA GLU A 177 2.12 -2.98 -19.91
C GLU A 177 0.67 -2.57 -20.18
N ALA A 178 -0.32 -3.27 -19.61
CA ALA A 178 -1.72 -2.88 -19.75
C ALA A 178 -2.00 -1.52 -19.11
N TYR A 179 -1.34 -1.21 -17.99
CA TYR A 179 -1.43 0.10 -17.35
C TYR A 179 -0.79 1.19 -18.23
N ASN A 180 0.41 0.92 -18.73
CA ASN A 180 1.17 1.90 -19.48
C ASN A 180 0.59 2.23 -20.87
N ARG A 181 -0.06 1.26 -21.55
CA ARG A 181 -0.69 1.47 -22.85
C ARG A 181 -1.72 2.61 -22.89
N LYS A 182 -2.33 2.93 -21.75
CA LYS A 182 -3.31 4.04 -21.68
C LYS A 182 -2.66 5.41 -21.88
N PHE A 183 -1.36 5.49 -21.79
CA PHE A 183 -0.58 6.72 -21.85
C PHE A 183 0.38 6.78 -23.06
N ALA A 184 0.13 5.94 -24.07
CA ALA A 184 0.93 5.94 -25.30
C ALA A 184 0.83 7.31 -26.05
N PRO A 185 1.95 7.78 -26.68
CA PRO A 185 3.26 7.13 -26.76
C PRO A 185 4.01 7.17 -25.40
N ASN A 186 4.58 6.03 -25.01
CA ASN A 186 5.28 5.91 -23.74
C ASN A 186 6.77 6.25 -23.90
N ARG A 187 7.34 6.95 -22.91
CA ARG A 187 8.77 7.22 -22.79
C ARG A 187 9.49 6.05 -22.11
N THR A 188 8.84 5.47 -21.11
CA THR A 188 9.36 4.36 -20.29
C THR A 188 8.29 3.29 -20.06
N ALA A 189 8.66 2.18 -19.41
CA ALA A 189 7.72 1.15 -18.97
C ALA A 189 6.89 1.57 -17.74
N TYR A 190 7.17 2.73 -17.14
CA TYR A 190 6.61 3.17 -15.85
C TYR A 190 5.88 4.51 -15.93
N ASP A 191 5.58 5.02 -17.13
CA ASP A 191 4.88 6.31 -17.27
C ASP A 191 3.48 6.31 -16.62
N TRP A 192 2.90 5.15 -16.41
CA TRP A 192 1.65 5.00 -15.69
C TRP A 192 1.72 5.40 -14.21
N LEU A 193 2.92 5.51 -13.64
CA LEU A 193 3.11 5.93 -12.24
C LEU A 193 2.79 7.40 -12.02
N SER A 194 3.23 8.28 -12.95
CA SER A 194 3.10 9.73 -12.78
C SER A 194 3.11 10.45 -14.13
N VAL A 195 2.46 11.61 -14.19
CA VAL A 195 2.60 12.55 -15.31
C VAL A 195 3.95 13.29 -15.26
N ARG A 196 4.56 13.36 -14.07
CA ARG A 196 5.85 14.01 -13.87
C ARG A 196 6.97 13.07 -14.27
N THR A 197 7.71 13.47 -15.31
CA THR A 197 8.85 12.67 -15.80
C THR A 197 9.94 12.53 -14.76
N GLU A 198 10.18 13.55 -13.94
CA GLU A 198 11.18 13.56 -12.88
C GLU A 198 10.89 12.48 -11.83
N ASN A 199 9.60 12.26 -11.49
CA ASN A 199 9.21 11.21 -10.57
C ASN A 199 9.45 9.82 -11.17
N VAL A 200 9.12 9.62 -12.45
CA VAL A 200 9.38 8.36 -13.15
C VAL A 200 10.88 8.10 -13.25
N ASP A 201 11.69 9.12 -13.55
CA ASP A 201 13.14 9.01 -13.63
C ASP A 201 13.78 8.71 -12.28
N ALA A 202 13.32 9.34 -11.20
CA ALA A 202 13.76 9.05 -9.85
C ALA A 202 13.41 7.60 -9.44
N TYR A 203 12.22 7.10 -9.81
CA TYR A 203 11.84 5.70 -9.58
C TYR A 203 12.75 4.72 -10.33
N LEU A 204 13.09 5.02 -11.58
CA LEU A 204 13.97 4.19 -12.41
C LEU A 204 15.44 4.22 -11.95
N ALA A 205 15.88 5.34 -11.39
CA ALA A 205 17.25 5.51 -10.88
C ALA A 205 17.46 4.85 -9.50
N ASP A 206 16.39 4.54 -8.77
CA ASP A 206 16.46 3.94 -7.44
C ASP A 206 16.66 2.42 -7.54
N PRO A 207 17.77 1.86 -7.05
CA PRO A 207 18.07 0.41 -7.14
C PRO A 207 17.11 -0.44 -6.30
N LEU A 208 16.37 0.14 -5.36
CA LEU A 208 15.38 -0.53 -4.53
C LEU A 208 13.97 -0.47 -5.15
N CYS A 209 13.79 0.28 -6.23
CA CYS A 209 12.54 0.37 -6.98
C CYS A 209 12.57 -0.48 -8.26
N GLY A 210 11.41 -0.72 -8.84
CA GLY A 210 11.27 -1.45 -10.09
C GLY A 210 11.58 -2.94 -9.96
N GLY A 211 11.88 -3.56 -11.11
CA GLY A 211 12.07 -4.98 -11.23
C GLY A 211 10.77 -5.75 -11.44
N ASP A 212 10.91 -7.00 -11.80
CA ASP A 212 9.81 -7.91 -12.12
C ASP A 212 9.38 -8.69 -10.88
N PRO A 213 8.16 -8.46 -10.33
CA PRO A 213 7.66 -9.29 -9.24
C PRO A 213 7.60 -10.76 -9.62
N THR A 214 7.94 -11.61 -8.66
CA THR A 214 7.83 -13.06 -8.85
C THR A 214 6.38 -13.48 -9.05
N ILE A 215 6.16 -14.59 -9.72
CA ILE A 215 4.79 -15.11 -9.91
C ILE A 215 4.16 -15.51 -8.58
N GLY A 216 4.96 -15.90 -7.59
CA GLY A 216 4.52 -16.16 -6.23
C GLY A 216 3.93 -14.92 -5.56
N LEU A 217 4.58 -13.75 -5.71
CA LEU A 217 4.04 -12.50 -5.19
C LEU A 217 2.69 -12.17 -5.84
N PHE A 218 2.59 -12.25 -7.17
CA PHE A 218 1.31 -12.01 -7.87
C PHE A 218 0.22 -12.97 -7.41
N ARG A 219 0.53 -14.26 -7.26
CA ARG A 219 -0.44 -15.26 -6.78
C ARG A 219 -0.96 -14.91 -5.39
N GLU A 220 -0.08 -14.53 -4.47
CA GLU A 220 -0.42 -14.15 -3.10
C GLU A 220 -1.24 -12.86 -3.08
N MET A 221 -0.82 -11.83 -3.81
CA MET A 221 -1.53 -10.56 -3.92
C MET A 221 -2.93 -10.74 -4.52
N LEU A 222 -3.07 -11.50 -5.62
CA LEU A 222 -4.36 -11.79 -6.23
C LEU A 222 -5.28 -12.63 -5.30
N GLY A 223 -4.69 -13.48 -4.45
CA GLY A 223 -5.41 -14.16 -3.37
C GLY A 223 -5.97 -13.17 -2.36
N GLY A 224 -5.11 -12.24 -1.89
CA GLY A 224 -5.50 -11.16 -0.99
C GLY A 224 -6.59 -10.27 -1.59
N ILE A 225 -6.45 -9.86 -2.85
CA ILE A 225 -7.45 -9.06 -3.57
C ILE A 225 -8.80 -9.79 -3.63
N ALA A 226 -8.81 -11.07 -3.98
CA ALA A 226 -10.05 -11.86 -4.03
C ALA A 226 -10.75 -11.92 -2.66
N ASP A 227 -9.98 -11.94 -1.57
CA ASP A 227 -10.55 -12.01 -0.21
C ASP A 227 -11.08 -10.65 0.28
N ILE A 228 -10.39 -9.55 -0.01
CA ILE A 228 -10.84 -8.21 0.41
C ILE A 228 -12.02 -7.68 -0.41
N GLU A 229 -12.35 -8.30 -1.54
CA GLU A 229 -13.49 -7.91 -2.37
C GLU A 229 -14.79 -8.62 -1.96
N LYS A 230 -14.71 -9.68 -1.15
CA LYS A 230 -15.88 -10.39 -0.62
C LYS A 230 -16.61 -9.56 0.41
N GLN A 231 -17.90 -9.35 0.21
CA GLN A 231 -18.74 -8.56 1.11
C GLN A 231 -18.82 -9.16 2.52
N GLU A 232 -18.79 -10.47 2.64
CA GLU A 232 -18.76 -11.20 3.91
C GLU A 232 -17.51 -10.88 4.75
N ASN A 233 -16.35 -10.74 4.08
CA ASN A 233 -15.10 -10.38 4.74
C ASN A 233 -15.10 -8.90 5.15
N LEU A 234 -15.55 -7.99 4.28
CA LEU A 234 -15.66 -6.58 4.60
C LEU A 234 -16.56 -6.30 5.82
N LYS A 235 -17.63 -7.09 6.00
CA LYS A 235 -18.51 -6.98 7.17
C LYS A 235 -17.84 -7.30 8.52
N ARG A 236 -16.66 -7.92 8.49
CA ARG A 236 -15.85 -8.23 9.70
C ARG A 236 -15.05 -7.03 10.21
N MET A 237 -14.91 -5.99 9.39
CA MET A 237 -14.23 -4.76 9.80
C MET A 237 -15.00 -4.06 10.94
N ASN A 238 -14.27 -3.29 11.73
CA ASN A 238 -14.92 -2.35 12.65
C ASN A 238 -15.59 -1.24 11.85
N ARG A 239 -16.91 -1.16 11.94
CA ARG A 239 -17.73 -0.19 11.19
C ARG A 239 -17.51 1.26 11.63
N ASN A 240 -16.91 1.47 12.79
CA ASN A 240 -16.60 2.80 13.33
C ASN A 240 -15.20 3.30 12.93
N THR A 241 -14.36 2.45 12.32
CA THR A 241 -13.07 2.89 11.78
C THR A 241 -13.32 3.72 10.52
N PRO A 242 -13.01 5.04 10.54
CA PRO A 242 -13.16 5.90 9.37
C PRO A 242 -12.19 5.50 8.27
N VAL A 243 -12.60 5.66 7.01
CA VAL A 243 -11.80 5.27 5.84
C VAL A 243 -11.85 6.35 4.77
N LEU A 244 -10.66 6.81 4.37
CA LEU A 244 -10.47 7.75 3.26
C LEU A 244 -9.88 7.03 2.05
N PHE A 245 -10.52 7.17 0.89
CA PHE A 245 -10.00 6.73 -0.40
C PHE A 245 -9.39 7.91 -1.16
N LEU A 246 -8.11 7.81 -1.53
CA LEU A 246 -7.40 8.79 -2.35
C LEU A 246 -6.83 8.13 -3.60
N SER A 247 -7.02 8.73 -4.78
CA SER A 247 -6.45 8.19 -6.02
C SER A 247 -6.33 9.26 -7.09
N GLY A 248 -5.39 9.10 -8.00
CA GLY A 248 -5.44 9.83 -9.25
C GLY A 248 -6.69 9.44 -10.04
N GLN A 249 -7.29 10.41 -10.71
CA GLN A 249 -8.43 10.12 -11.58
C GLN A 249 -8.02 9.26 -12.77
N ASP A 250 -6.77 9.42 -13.22
CA ASP A 250 -6.19 8.73 -14.37
C ASP A 250 -5.34 7.53 -13.94
N ASP A 251 -5.46 7.08 -12.69
CA ASP A 251 -4.78 5.91 -12.18
C ASP A 251 -5.34 4.60 -12.81
N PRO A 252 -4.52 3.85 -13.59
CA PRO A 252 -4.97 2.62 -14.23
C PRO A 252 -5.18 1.47 -13.24
N VAL A 253 -4.52 1.45 -12.07
CA VAL A 253 -4.76 0.47 -10.99
C VAL A 253 -6.16 0.64 -10.44
N GLY A 254 -6.61 1.88 -10.30
CA GLY A 254 -7.96 2.24 -9.91
C GLY A 254 -8.99 2.15 -11.05
N ASP A 255 -8.64 1.59 -12.23
CA ASP A 255 -9.50 1.55 -13.42
C ASP A 255 -10.02 2.95 -13.78
N MET A 256 -9.12 3.94 -13.83
CA MET A 256 -9.44 5.35 -14.09
C MET A 256 -10.56 5.86 -13.15
N GLY A 257 -10.40 5.59 -11.86
CA GLY A 257 -11.34 5.95 -10.78
C GLY A 257 -12.57 5.04 -10.64
N LYS A 258 -12.91 4.20 -11.63
CA LYS A 258 -14.07 3.29 -11.54
C LYS A 258 -13.89 2.20 -10.48
N GLY A 259 -12.70 1.62 -10.39
CA GLY A 259 -12.33 0.61 -9.40
C GLY A 259 -12.33 1.18 -7.99
N VAL A 260 -11.85 2.40 -7.81
CA VAL A 260 -11.88 3.11 -6.52
C VAL A 260 -13.33 3.34 -6.07
N ARG A 261 -14.20 3.82 -6.98
CA ARG A 261 -15.63 4.00 -6.70
C ARG A 261 -16.33 2.67 -6.36
N ARG A 262 -15.92 1.54 -6.98
CA ARG A 262 -16.43 0.20 -6.61
C ARG A 262 -16.01 -0.17 -5.19
N ALA A 263 -14.73 0.01 -4.84
CA ALA A 263 -14.21 -0.26 -3.50
C ALA A 263 -14.92 0.60 -2.44
N HIS A 264 -15.02 1.91 -2.66
CA HIS A 264 -15.74 2.85 -1.79
C HIS A 264 -17.19 2.39 -1.54
N ARG A 265 -17.95 2.06 -2.60
CA ARG A 265 -19.32 1.55 -2.46
C ARG A 265 -19.39 0.23 -1.69
N SER A 266 -18.38 -0.65 -1.84
CA SER A 266 -18.32 -1.92 -1.11
C SER A 266 -18.16 -1.72 0.40
N PHE A 267 -17.35 -0.75 0.82
CA PHE A 267 -17.17 -0.39 2.24
C PHE A 267 -18.47 0.18 2.83
N ARG A 268 -19.11 1.12 2.14
CA ARG A 268 -20.41 1.65 2.56
C ARG A 268 -21.47 0.55 2.68
N ARG A 269 -21.49 -0.38 1.72
CA ARG A 269 -22.41 -1.53 1.72
C ARG A 269 -22.13 -2.53 2.85
N ALA A 270 -20.87 -2.62 3.29
CA ALA A 270 -20.48 -3.40 4.46
C ALA A 270 -20.89 -2.74 5.79
N GLY A 271 -21.36 -1.50 5.75
CA GLY A 271 -21.86 -0.76 6.91
C GLY A 271 -20.80 0.10 7.60
N VAL A 272 -19.63 0.36 6.97
CA VAL A 272 -18.67 1.34 7.48
C VAL A 272 -19.35 2.72 7.47
N ARG A 273 -19.32 3.40 8.62
CA ARG A 273 -20.14 4.61 8.86
C ARG A 273 -19.54 5.84 8.21
N ASP A 274 -18.23 5.98 8.30
CA ASP A 274 -17.49 7.11 7.78
C ASP A 274 -16.57 6.64 6.64
N VAL A 275 -16.95 6.95 5.40
CA VAL A 275 -16.21 6.56 4.19
C VAL A 275 -16.19 7.72 3.23
N GLU A 276 -15.03 8.33 3.11
CA GLU A 276 -14.76 9.46 2.22
C GLU A 276 -13.98 9.01 0.97
N MET A 277 -14.06 9.81 -0.08
CA MET A 277 -13.29 9.56 -1.30
C MET A 277 -12.96 10.88 -2.01
N LYS A 278 -11.68 11.03 -2.41
CA LYS A 278 -11.24 12.11 -3.29
C LYS A 278 -10.44 11.57 -4.46
N LEU A 279 -10.76 12.00 -5.66
CA LEU A 279 -10.01 11.72 -6.89
C LEU A 279 -9.36 13.02 -7.37
N TYR A 280 -8.08 12.94 -7.74
CA TYR A 280 -7.29 14.08 -8.20
C TYR A 280 -7.26 14.08 -9.74
N PRO A 281 -7.89 15.08 -10.38
CA PRO A 281 -7.92 15.18 -11.84
C PRO A 281 -6.51 15.30 -12.42
N GLY A 282 -6.25 14.61 -13.54
CA GLY A 282 -4.97 14.63 -14.25
C GLY A 282 -3.82 13.90 -13.55
N ALA A 283 -4.02 13.38 -12.32
CA ALA A 283 -3.02 12.60 -11.61
C ALA A 283 -3.15 11.10 -11.92
N ARG A 284 -2.00 10.43 -12.01
CA ARG A 284 -1.88 8.99 -12.21
C ARG A 284 -1.74 8.26 -10.86
N HIS A 285 -0.90 7.25 -10.76
CA HIS A 285 -0.87 6.31 -9.63
C HIS A 285 -0.22 6.88 -8.36
N GLU A 286 0.93 7.54 -8.48
CA GLU A 286 1.72 8.03 -7.35
C GLU A 286 1.35 9.47 -6.96
N ILE A 287 0.13 9.68 -6.47
CA ILE A 287 -0.42 11.03 -6.21
C ILE A 287 0.39 11.88 -5.23
N LEU A 288 1.19 11.26 -4.34
CA LEU A 288 2.11 11.99 -3.45
C LEU A 288 3.28 12.64 -4.23
N ASN A 289 3.62 12.09 -5.39
CA ASN A 289 4.73 12.51 -6.23
C ASN A 289 4.26 13.26 -7.49
N GLU A 290 2.96 13.51 -7.62
CA GLU A 290 2.37 14.29 -8.70
C GLU A 290 2.43 15.80 -8.45
N ALA A 291 2.06 16.61 -9.44
CA ALA A 291 1.93 18.07 -9.26
C ALA A 291 0.96 18.45 -8.12
N CYS A 292 -0.02 17.61 -7.84
CA CYS A 292 -0.95 17.77 -6.72
C CYS A 292 -0.42 17.23 -5.36
N GLY A 293 0.83 16.75 -5.29
CA GLY A 293 1.38 16.06 -4.11
C GLY A 293 1.27 16.86 -2.82
N GLU A 294 1.54 18.16 -2.85
CA GLU A 294 1.37 19.02 -1.68
C GLU A 294 -0.10 19.10 -1.24
N THR A 295 -1.03 19.19 -2.19
CA THR A 295 -2.47 19.14 -1.90
C THR A 295 -2.87 17.79 -1.29
N VAL A 296 -2.30 16.69 -1.79
CA VAL A 296 -2.53 15.35 -1.22
C VAL A 296 -2.04 15.28 0.23
N CYS A 297 -0.84 15.77 0.51
CA CYS A 297 -0.28 15.84 1.87
C CYS A 297 -1.19 16.67 2.80
N ALA A 298 -1.68 17.81 2.32
CA ALA A 298 -2.60 18.67 3.07
C ALA A 298 -3.96 17.99 3.35
N ASP A 299 -4.49 17.23 2.38
CA ASP A 299 -5.73 16.48 2.56
C ASP A 299 -5.54 15.31 3.56
N VAL A 300 -4.41 14.59 3.48
CA VAL A 300 -4.05 13.56 4.46
C VAL A 300 -3.97 14.16 5.86
N TYR A 301 -3.22 15.25 6.04
CA TYR A 301 -3.09 15.93 7.32
C TYR A 301 -4.45 16.37 7.88
N ARG A 302 -5.27 17.03 7.07
CA ARG A 302 -6.58 17.55 7.47
C ARG A 302 -7.52 16.42 7.91
N TRP A 303 -7.49 15.31 7.19
CA TRP A 303 -8.27 14.13 7.54
C TRP A 303 -7.78 13.50 8.85
N LEU A 304 -6.47 13.35 9.04
CA LEU A 304 -5.89 12.86 10.31
C LEU A 304 -6.31 13.76 11.48
N GLU A 305 -6.22 15.07 11.32
CA GLU A 305 -6.58 16.06 12.35
C GLU A 305 -8.04 15.95 12.76
N THR A 306 -8.94 15.81 11.78
CA THR A 306 -10.40 15.69 12.01
C THR A 306 -10.76 14.41 12.78
N HIS A 307 -9.92 13.37 12.67
CA HIS A 307 -10.16 12.06 13.29
C HIS A 307 -9.29 11.78 14.53
N LEU A 308 -8.57 12.80 15.03
CA LEU A 308 -7.98 12.70 16.35
C LEU A 308 -9.09 12.58 17.41
N PRO A 309 -8.88 11.75 18.45
CA PRO A 309 -9.79 11.73 19.59
C PRO A 309 -9.98 13.15 20.14
N LYS A 310 -11.22 13.55 20.30
CA LYS A 310 -11.53 14.80 21.00
C LYS A 310 -11.20 14.57 22.48
N GLY A 311 -10.25 15.34 23.00
CA GLY A 311 -9.86 15.32 24.40
C GLY A 311 -11.02 15.57 25.34
#